data_88308a5143bf1186d4cdd14fb32802e5
#
_entry.id   88308a5143bf1186d4cdd14fb32802e5
#
_cell.length_a   1.000
_cell.length_b   1.000
_cell.length_c   1.000
_cell.angle_alpha   90.00
_cell.angle_beta   90.00
_cell.angle_gamma   90.00
#
_symmetry.space_group_name_H-M   'P 1'
#
loop_
_entity.id
_entity.type
_entity.pdbx_description
1 polymer ?
#
loop_
_entity_poly.entity_id
_entity_poly.type
_entity_poly.pdbx_seq_one_letter_code
_entity_poly.pdbx_strand_id
1 'polypeptide(L)'
;MRLNRLAVTDYRNLSAAVLEPAPQLTVLCGANGQGKTNLLEAVWLLTGGKSFRGAKDAELIRRGADFAVLEAAFEAGDRSQEIRLTVGAKGTQRPGRTVRLNGADRGRAASIAGTFTAVAFDPNHLSLVKGGPEGRRHFLDAALCQLYPGYLAAERRYLRVVAQKNALLKAYDITPGGDVLLETYNEALVTYGCEVMRRRAGYLDQLAPAAAANYRDISSGAEKLEIQYCPCCDPGSPEALAAKLREVKNTELRAGFCLTGPHREDLEILIDGQPGKIYGSQGQQRSAVLSMKLAEASVAGEVLGEHPVMLLDDVLSELDDARQTYLLTRIEDKQTFVTTCDSAAFARTNGKLVFVDHGTVREG
;
A
#
# COMPACT_ATOMS: atom_id res chain seq x y z
N MET A 1 -14.54 -9.90 -1.52
CA MET A 1 -13.84 -9.76 -2.81
C MET A 1 -13.13 -11.07 -3.18
N ARG A 2 -13.19 -11.52 -4.43
CA ARG A 2 -12.57 -12.78 -4.86
C ARG A 2 -12.01 -12.68 -6.28
N LEU A 3 -10.71 -12.89 -6.43
CA LEU A 3 -10.04 -13.05 -7.72
C LEU A 3 -10.32 -14.46 -8.26
N ASN A 4 -10.91 -14.56 -9.45
CA ASN A 4 -11.25 -15.84 -10.08
C ASN A 4 -10.20 -16.26 -11.11
N ARG A 5 -9.56 -15.28 -11.78
CA ARG A 5 -8.56 -15.54 -12.80
C ARG A 5 -7.58 -14.36 -12.90
N LEU A 6 -6.30 -14.66 -13.04
CA LEU A 6 -5.25 -13.70 -13.41
C LEU A 6 -4.49 -14.25 -14.61
N ALA A 7 -4.37 -13.48 -15.67
CA ALA A 7 -3.45 -13.75 -16.77
C ALA A 7 -2.42 -12.62 -16.85
N VAL A 8 -1.15 -12.98 -17.03
CA VAL A 8 -0.07 -12.04 -17.20
C VAL A 8 0.69 -12.32 -18.48
N THR A 9 1.10 -11.27 -19.18
CA THR A 9 1.91 -11.36 -20.40
C THR A 9 3.04 -10.36 -20.32
N ASP A 10 4.26 -10.82 -20.57
CA ASP A 10 5.50 -10.03 -20.58
C ASP A 10 5.71 -9.17 -19.31
N TYR A 11 5.36 -9.76 -18.15
CA TYR A 11 5.45 -9.10 -16.86
C TYR A 11 6.65 -9.64 -16.06
N ARG A 12 7.59 -8.79 -15.70
CA ARG A 12 8.79 -9.16 -14.94
C ARG A 12 9.57 -10.32 -15.63
N ASN A 13 9.67 -11.48 -14.96
CA ASN A 13 10.25 -12.71 -15.53
C ASN A 13 9.20 -13.64 -16.16
N LEU A 14 7.92 -13.27 -16.14
CA LEU A 14 6.81 -14.06 -16.66
C LEU A 14 6.57 -13.69 -18.13
N SER A 15 6.80 -14.61 -19.07
CA SER A 15 6.47 -14.40 -20.48
C SER A 15 4.97 -14.49 -20.72
N ALA A 16 4.37 -15.56 -20.21
CA ALA A 16 2.92 -15.75 -20.15
C ALA A 16 2.60 -16.71 -19.00
N ALA A 17 1.63 -16.34 -18.17
CA ALA A 17 1.15 -17.21 -17.11
C ALA A 17 -0.35 -16.96 -16.87
N VAL A 18 -1.06 -18.02 -16.52
CA VAL A 18 -2.47 -17.98 -16.10
C VAL A 18 -2.56 -18.61 -14.73
N LEU A 19 -3.25 -17.95 -13.82
CA LEU A 19 -3.51 -18.41 -12.47
C LEU A 19 -5.03 -18.38 -12.23
N GLU A 20 -5.58 -19.53 -11.87
CA GLU A 20 -6.96 -19.68 -11.38
C GLU A 20 -6.88 -20.02 -9.88
N PRO A 21 -6.98 -19.01 -9.01
CA PRO A 21 -6.80 -19.23 -7.58
C PRO A 21 -7.98 -19.98 -6.95
N ALA A 22 -7.70 -20.59 -5.79
CA ALA A 22 -8.76 -21.13 -4.94
C ALA A 22 -9.59 -20.00 -4.31
N PRO A 23 -10.84 -20.29 -3.92
CA PRO A 23 -11.68 -19.30 -3.25
C PRO A 23 -11.13 -18.81 -1.90
N GLN A 24 -10.37 -19.64 -1.20
CA GLN A 24 -9.81 -19.32 0.11
C GLN A 24 -8.28 -19.20 0.04
N LEU A 25 -7.55 -20.29 -0.02
CA LEU A 25 -6.10 -20.30 0.08
C LEU A 25 -5.45 -20.80 -1.22
N THR A 26 -4.57 -20.00 -1.79
CA THR A 26 -3.69 -20.37 -2.90
C THR A 26 -2.24 -20.23 -2.44
N VAL A 27 -1.49 -21.33 -2.53
CA VAL A 27 -0.08 -21.39 -2.11
C VAL A 27 0.78 -21.45 -3.36
N LEU A 28 1.57 -20.41 -3.60
CA LEU A 28 2.54 -20.32 -4.69
C LEU A 28 3.87 -20.89 -4.21
N CYS A 29 4.23 -22.08 -4.70
CA CYS A 29 5.43 -22.80 -4.31
C CYS A 29 6.49 -22.75 -5.40
N GLY A 30 7.76 -22.73 -5.01
CA GLY A 30 8.91 -22.79 -5.93
C GLY A 30 10.16 -22.21 -5.32
N ALA A 31 11.31 -22.45 -5.93
CA ALA A 31 12.57 -21.88 -5.46
C ALA A 31 12.60 -20.34 -5.52
N ASN A 32 13.59 -19.72 -4.89
CA ASN A 32 13.76 -18.28 -4.93
C ASN A 32 14.02 -17.78 -6.37
N GLY A 33 13.49 -16.62 -6.72
CA GLY A 33 13.67 -16.03 -8.06
C GLY A 33 12.77 -16.59 -9.16
N GLN A 34 11.93 -17.59 -8.89
CA GLN A 34 11.10 -18.23 -9.92
C GLN A 34 9.90 -17.38 -10.39
N GLY A 35 9.48 -16.38 -9.63
CA GLY A 35 8.38 -15.47 -10.01
C GLY A 35 7.19 -15.46 -9.07
N LYS A 36 7.24 -16.14 -7.93
CA LYS A 36 6.17 -16.18 -6.91
C LYS A 36 5.74 -14.76 -6.48
N THR A 37 6.69 -13.97 -5.98
CA THR A 37 6.47 -12.57 -5.60
C THR A 37 5.96 -11.72 -6.77
N ASN A 38 6.40 -12.01 -8.01
CA ASN A 38 5.94 -11.28 -9.18
C ASN A 38 4.46 -11.54 -9.48
N LEU A 39 3.96 -12.75 -9.24
CA LEU A 39 2.53 -13.05 -9.31
C LEU A 39 1.73 -12.32 -8.22
N LEU A 40 2.22 -12.28 -6.97
CA LEU A 40 1.58 -11.49 -5.93
C LEU A 40 1.55 -10.00 -6.28
N GLU A 41 2.67 -9.47 -6.79
CA GLU A 41 2.76 -8.08 -7.23
C GLU A 41 1.79 -7.79 -8.38
N ALA A 42 1.58 -8.74 -9.30
CA ALA A 42 0.58 -8.61 -10.36
C ALA A 42 -0.84 -8.50 -9.79
N VAL A 43 -1.20 -9.31 -8.79
CA VAL A 43 -2.49 -9.18 -8.08
C VAL A 43 -2.60 -7.82 -7.39
N TRP A 44 -1.56 -7.39 -6.68
CA TRP A 44 -1.54 -6.08 -6.03
C TRP A 44 -1.77 -4.92 -7.01
N LEU A 45 -1.17 -4.96 -8.21
CA LEU A 45 -1.32 -3.89 -9.20
C LEU A 45 -2.76 -3.71 -9.69
N LEU A 46 -3.64 -4.69 -9.52
CA LEU A 46 -5.08 -4.57 -9.81
C LEU A 46 -5.79 -3.57 -8.91
N THR A 47 -5.22 -3.23 -7.75
CA THR A 47 -5.72 -2.15 -6.87
C THR A 47 -5.59 -0.76 -7.50
N GLY A 48 -4.86 -0.62 -8.63
CA GLY A 48 -4.46 0.66 -9.21
C GLY A 48 -3.29 1.33 -8.49
N GLY A 49 -2.80 0.74 -7.41
CA GLY A 49 -1.66 1.19 -6.60
C GLY A 49 -0.31 1.07 -7.33
N LYS A 50 0.75 1.64 -6.74
CA LYS A 50 2.14 1.44 -7.18
C LYS A 50 2.62 0.07 -6.70
N SER A 51 3.72 -0.43 -7.31
CA SER A 51 4.40 -1.63 -6.81
C SER A 51 4.69 -1.52 -5.31
N PHE A 52 4.29 -2.51 -4.51
CA PHE A 52 4.63 -2.55 -3.09
C PHE A 52 6.14 -2.75 -2.84
N ARG A 53 6.87 -3.20 -3.86
CA ARG A 53 8.33 -3.34 -3.85
C ARG A 53 9.05 -2.05 -4.27
N GLY A 54 8.33 -0.95 -4.54
CA GLY A 54 8.91 0.32 -4.98
C GLY A 54 9.42 0.34 -6.42
N ALA A 55 9.08 -0.67 -7.23
CA ALA A 55 9.54 -0.76 -8.62
C ALA A 55 8.93 0.35 -9.49
N LYS A 56 9.73 0.83 -10.44
CA LYS A 56 9.28 1.74 -11.49
C LYS A 56 8.51 0.96 -12.57
N ASP A 57 7.58 1.63 -13.26
CA ASP A 57 6.77 0.99 -14.31
C ASP A 57 7.61 0.25 -15.38
N ALA A 58 8.78 0.79 -15.75
CA ALA A 58 9.68 0.12 -16.69
C ALA A 58 10.24 -1.22 -16.18
N GLU A 59 10.37 -1.39 -14.88
CA GLU A 59 10.87 -2.62 -14.25
C GLU A 59 9.79 -3.71 -14.14
N LEU A 60 8.52 -3.35 -14.38
CA LEU A 60 7.39 -4.28 -14.42
C LEU A 60 7.29 -5.01 -15.77
N ILE A 61 7.93 -4.46 -16.81
CA ILE A 61 7.90 -5.01 -18.16
C ILE A 61 9.04 -6.02 -18.30
N ARG A 62 8.77 -7.15 -18.94
CA ARG A 62 9.79 -8.16 -19.23
C ARG A 62 10.88 -7.57 -20.12
N ARG A 63 12.13 -7.91 -19.85
CA ARG A 63 13.27 -7.42 -20.62
C ARG A 63 13.12 -7.80 -22.11
N GLY A 64 13.15 -6.78 -22.96
CA GLY A 64 12.99 -6.92 -24.41
C GLY A 64 11.55 -6.80 -24.91
N ALA A 65 10.58 -6.60 -24.04
CA ALA A 65 9.20 -6.31 -24.42
C ALA A 65 8.89 -4.81 -24.32
N ASP A 66 7.91 -4.35 -25.10
CA ASP A 66 7.43 -2.96 -25.07
C ASP A 66 6.30 -2.75 -24.08
N PHE A 67 5.57 -3.82 -23.74
CA PHE A 67 4.41 -3.77 -22.87
C PHE A 67 4.37 -4.99 -21.95
N ALA A 68 3.81 -4.80 -20.75
CA ALA A 68 3.30 -5.88 -19.91
C ALA A 68 1.77 -5.74 -19.81
N VAL A 69 1.07 -6.87 -19.79
CA VAL A 69 -0.39 -6.91 -19.69
C VAL A 69 -0.79 -7.82 -18.53
N LEU A 70 -1.68 -7.31 -17.68
CA LEU A 70 -2.34 -8.06 -16.61
C LEU A 70 -3.84 -8.04 -16.87
N GLU A 71 -4.45 -9.22 -16.93
CA GLU A 71 -5.91 -9.40 -17.11
C GLU A 71 -6.45 -10.20 -15.95
N ALA A 72 -7.49 -9.69 -15.32
CA ALA A 72 -8.08 -10.30 -14.15
C ALA A 72 -9.60 -10.33 -14.26
N ALA A 73 -10.20 -11.46 -13.89
CA ALA A 73 -11.62 -11.60 -13.62
C ALA A 73 -11.81 -11.81 -12.10
N PHE A 74 -12.71 -11.06 -11.49
CA PHE A 74 -12.93 -11.07 -10.05
C PHE A 74 -14.38 -10.74 -9.69
N GLU A 75 -14.78 -11.10 -8.50
CA GLU A 75 -16.06 -10.74 -7.90
C GLU A 75 -15.86 -9.68 -6.82
N ALA A 76 -16.66 -8.63 -6.88
CA ALA A 76 -16.75 -7.59 -5.86
C ALA A 76 -18.22 -7.40 -5.49
N GLY A 77 -18.59 -7.75 -4.25
CA GLY A 77 -19.98 -7.93 -3.87
C GLY A 77 -20.66 -8.97 -4.78
N ASP A 78 -21.82 -8.63 -5.32
CA ASP A 78 -22.59 -9.51 -6.23
C ASP A 78 -22.26 -9.29 -7.73
N ARG A 79 -21.14 -8.64 -8.04
CA ARG A 79 -20.79 -8.27 -9.42
C ARG A 79 -19.51 -8.95 -9.87
N SER A 80 -19.59 -9.65 -11.01
CA SER A 80 -18.40 -10.06 -11.75
C SER A 80 -17.81 -8.87 -12.51
N GLN A 81 -16.51 -8.69 -12.42
CA GLN A 81 -15.80 -7.60 -13.05
C GLN A 81 -14.50 -8.07 -13.70
N GLU A 82 -14.05 -7.32 -14.69
CA GLU A 82 -12.81 -7.58 -15.42
C GLU A 82 -11.93 -6.33 -15.45
N ILE A 83 -10.66 -6.52 -15.10
CA ILE A 83 -9.63 -5.50 -15.24
C ILE A 83 -8.62 -5.96 -16.28
N ARG A 84 -8.28 -5.07 -17.23
CA ARG A 84 -7.10 -5.20 -18.08
C ARG A 84 -6.19 -4.01 -17.83
N LEU A 85 -5.05 -4.26 -17.19
CA LEU A 85 -4.01 -3.28 -16.91
C LEU A 85 -2.86 -3.48 -17.88
N THR A 86 -2.46 -2.42 -18.58
CA THR A 86 -1.32 -2.42 -19.50
C THR A 86 -0.25 -1.48 -18.97
N VAL A 87 0.99 -1.95 -18.92
CA VAL A 87 2.16 -1.15 -18.55
C VAL A 87 2.99 -0.94 -19.82
N GLY A 88 3.10 0.30 -20.30
CA GLY A 88 3.85 0.64 -21.50
C GLY A 88 5.22 1.22 -21.18
N ALA A 89 6.25 0.83 -21.94
CA ALA A 89 7.58 1.38 -21.84
C ALA A 89 7.64 2.86 -22.28
N LYS A 90 8.66 3.58 -21.85
CA LYS A 90 8.93 4.93 -22.36
C LYS A 90 9.19 4.87 -23.87
N GLY A 91 8.54 5.75 -24.63
CA GLY A 91 8.66 5.78 -26.09
C GLY A 91 7.55 5.03 -26.84
N THR A 92 6.73 4.25 -26.14
CA THR A 92 5.50 3.68 -26.73
C THR A 92 4.39 4.73 -26.84
N GLN A 93 3.35 4.45 -27.62
CA GLN A 93 2.19 5.35 -27.78
C GLN A 93 1.45 5.62 -26.46
N ARG A 94 1.52 4.69 -25.49
CA ARG A 94 0.88 4.79 -24.18
C ARG A 94 1.86 4.41 -23.07
N PRO A 95 2.79 5.30 -22.71
CA PRO A 95 3.75 5.02 -21.64
C PRO A 95 3.07 5.06 -20.27
N GLY A 96 3.58 4.23 -19.35
CA GLY A 96 3.03 4.09 -18.00
C GLY A 96 1.87 3.12 -17.93
N ARG A 97 1.09 3.18 -16.84
CA ARG A 97 0.02 2.22 -16.57
C ARG A 97 -1.33 2.77 -16.98
N THR A 98 -1.99 2.08 -17.91
CA THR A 98 -3.36 2.34 -18.36
C THR A 98 -4.26 1.15 -18.03
N VAL A 99 -5.57 1.40 -17.87
CA VAL A 99 -6.50 0.38 -17.42
C VAL A 99 -7.82 0.45 -18.17
N ARG A 100 -8.38 -0.74 -18.45
CA ARG A 100 -9.77 -0.94 -18.83
C ARG A 100 -10.47 -1.69 -17.71
N LEU A 101 -11.69 -1.28 -17.41
CA LEU A 101 -12.59 -1.93 -16.47
C LEU A 101 -13.86 -2.32 -17.21
N ASN A 102 -14.18 -3.61 -17.26
CA ASN A 102 -15.33 -4.16 -18.00
C ASN A 102 -15.35 -3.70 -19.48
N GLY A 103 -14.18 -3.73 -20.13
CA GLY A 103 -13.99 -3.28 -21.51
C GLY A 103 -13.88 -1.75 -21.69
N ALA A 104 -14.37 -0.93 -20.76
CA ALA A 104 -14.32 0.53 -20.85
C ALA A 104 -12.92 1.08 -20.47
N ASP A 105 -12.37 1.97 -21.29
CA ASP A 105 -11.11 2.67 -21.01
C ASP A 105 -11.31 3.62 -19.81
N ARG A 106 -10.52 3.45 -18.76
CA ARG A 106 -10.50 4.29 -17.55
C ARG A 106 -9.28 5.20 -17.49
N GLY A 107 -8.44 5.18 -18.50
CA GLY A 107 -7.21 5.95 -18.56
C GLY A 107 -6.13 5.37 -17.66
N ARG A 108 -5.63 6.15 -16.69
CA ARG A 108 -4.53 5.71 -15.82
C ARG A 108 -4.99 4.72 -14.75
N ALA A 109 -4.13 3.74 -14.42
CA ALA A 109 -4.42 2.68 -13.44
C ALA A 109 -5.03 3.16 -12.13
N ALA A 110 -4.59 4.31 -11.63
CA ALA A 110 -5.12 4.89 -10.41
C ALA A 110 -6.62 5.29 -10.45
N SER A 111 -7.25 5.29 -11.61
CA SER A 111 -8.70 5.57 -11.73
C SER A 111 -9.58 4.42 -11.24
N ILE A 112 -9.02 3.23 -11.06
CA ILE A 112 -9.74 2.06 -10.53
C ILE A 112 -9.47 1.81 -9.04
N ALA A 113 -8.82 2.75 -8.34
CA ALA A 113 -8.60 2.63 -6.91
C ALA A 113 -9.93 2.37 -6.17
N GLY A 114 -9.96 1.34 -5.32
CA GLY A 114 -11.16 0.89 -4.62
C GLY A 114 -12.09 -0.06 -5.41
N THR A 115 -11.78 -0.36 -6.69
CA THR A 115 -12.55 -1.35 -7.46
C THR A 115 -12.13 -2.78 -7.14
N PHE A 116 -10.83 -3.02 -7.02
CA PHE A 116 -10.23 -4.23 -6.49
C PHE A 116 -9.39 -3.86 -5.29
N THR A 117 -9.56 -4.56 -4.16
CA THR A 117 -8.84 -4.25 -2.93
C THR A 117 -8.03 -5.45 -2.45
N ALA A 118 -6.81 -5.17 -2.02
CA ALA A 118 -5.91 -6.17 -1.49
C ALA A 118 -5.05 -5.58 -0.36
N VAL A 119 -4.64 -6.43 0.57
CA VAL A 119 -3.66 -6.11 1.61
C VAL A 119 -2.43 -6.98 1.38
N ALA A 120 -1.32 -6.34 1.06
CA ALA A 120 -0.05 -7.02 0.90
C ALA A 120 0.74 -7.00 2.22
N PHE A 121 1.36 -8.12 2.52
CA PHE A 121 2.29 -8.27 3.62
C PHE A 121 3.57 -8.92 3.08
N ASP A 122 4.68 -8.23 3.18
CA ASP A 122 6.01 -8.68 2.73
C ASP A 122 7.07 -8.39 3.81
N PRO A 123 8.26 -9.01 3.74
CA PRO A 123 9.32 -8.84 4.74
C PRO A 123 9.78 -7.38 4.92
N ASN A 124 9.65 -6.53 3.88
CA ASN A 124 10.05 -5.12 3.97
C ASN A 124 9.12 -4.31 4.89
N HIS A 125 7.92 -4.81 5.18
CA HIS A 125 7.00 -4.14 6.12
C HIS A 125 7.55 -4.03 7.55
N LEU A 126 8.60 -4.78 7.92
CA LEU A 126 9.36 -4.51 9.16
C LEU A 126 9.90 -3.07 9.21
N SER A 127 10.12 -2.44 8.06
CA SER A 127 10.49 -1.04 7.96
C SER A 127 9.41 -0.07 8.47
N LEU A 128 8.16 -0.49 8.64
CA LEU A 128 7.11 0.33 9.25
C LEU A 128 7.47 0.71 10.68
N VAL A 129 8.05 -0.21 11.44
CA VAL A 129 8.53 0.07 12.81
C VAL A 129 9.95 0.63 12.79
N LYS A 130 10.90 0.00 12.09
CA LYS A 130 12.32 0.36 12.10
C LYS A 130 12.67 1.56 11.23
N GLY A 131 11.95 1.74 10.14
CA GLY A 131 12.26 2.71 9.10
C GLY A 131 11.90 4.15 9.43
N GLY A 132 12.04 5.00 8.42
CA GLY A 132 11.67 6.42 8.49
C GLY A 132 10.18 6.68 8.25
N PRO A 133 9.77 7.95 8.42
CA PRO A 133 8.37 8.38 8.26
C PRO A 133 7.78 8.11 6.87
N GLU A 134 8.61 8.05 5.83
CA GLU A 134 8.16 7.86 4.44
C GLU A 134 7.42 6.53 4.27
N GLY A 135 7.97 5.43 4.82
CA GLY A 135 7.33 4.11 4.76
C GLY A 135 5.98 4.09 5.47
N ARG A 136 5.89 4.74 6.65
CA ARG A 136 4.64 4.83 7.41
C ARG A 136 3.58 5.67 6.72
N ARG A 137 3.96 6.80 6.12
CA ARG A 137 3.03 7.59 5.28
C ARG A 137 2.55 6.78 4.08
N HIS A 138 3.48 6.08 3.40
CA HIS A 138 3.12 5.23 2.26
C HIS A 138 2.13 4.12 2.64
N PHE A 139 2.29 3.51 3.81
CA PHE A 139 1.35 2.53 4.36
C PHE A 139 -0.06 3.13 4.50
N LEU A 140 -0.19 4.30 5.14
CA LEU A 140 -1.48 4.99 5.27
C LEU A 140 -2.08 5.35 3.92
N ASP A 141 -1.29 5.97 3.05
CA ASP A 141 -1.76 6.47 1.76
C ASP A 141 -2.19 5.32 0.85
N ALA A 142 -1.50 4.17 0.89
CA ALA A 142 -1.86 2.98 0.12
C ALA A 142 -3.22 2.40 0.55
N ALA A 143 -3.48 2.32 1.86
CA ALA A 143 -4.77 1.89 2.40
C ALA A 143 -5.88 2.90 2.06
N LEU A 144 -5.67 4.18 2.35
CA LEU A 144 -6.65 5.24 2.12
C LEU A 144 -7.02 5.42 0.64
N CYS A 145 -6.07 5.22 -0.27
CA CYS A 145 -6.34 5.24 -1.71
C CYS A 145 -7.31 4.15 -2.15
N GLN A 146 -7.27 2.97 -1.51
CA GLN A 146 -8.19 1.87 -1.81
C GLN A 146 -9.56 2.07 -1.17
N LEU A 147 -9.61 2.65 0.04
CA LEU A 147 -10.85 2.79 0.81
C LEU A 147 -11.68 4.02 0.41
N TYR A 148 -11.01 5.11 0.02
CA TYR A 148 -11.67 6.40 -0.22
C TYR A 148 -11.30 6.96 -1.60
N PRO A 149 -12.17 6.82 -2.62
CA PRO A 149 -11.86 7.25 -4.01
C PRO A 149 -11.41 8.71 -4.14
N GLY A 150 -11.90 9.60 -3.27
CA GLY A 150 -11.52 11.02 -3.25
C GLY A 150 -10.11 11.29 -2.70
N TYR A 151 -9.58 10.38 -1.86
CA TYR A 151 -8.30 10.56 -1.18
C TYR A 151 -7.13 10.66 -2.16
N LEU A 152 -7.04 9.75 -3.11
CA LEU A 152 -5.98 9.74 -4.12
C LEU A 152 -5.94 11.05 -4.93
N ALA A 153 -7.12 11.63 -5.22
CA ALA A 153 -7.20 12.91 -5.94
C ALA A 153 -6.69 14.07 -5.07
N ALA A 154 -7.06 14.11 -3.79
CA ALA A 154 -6.59 15.11 -2.84
C ALA A 154 -5.08 15.02 -2.61
N GLU A 155 -4.57 13.82 -2.34
CA GLU A 155 -3.13 13.56 -2.15
C GLU A 155 -2.31 13.99 -3.37
N ARG A 156 -2.74 13.64 -4.58
CA ARG A 156 -2.03 14.03 -5.82
C ARG A 156 -2.03 15.54 -6.04
N ARG A 157 -3.15 16.19 -5.78
CA ARG A 157 -3.23 17.66 -5.87
C ARG A 157 -2.31 18.31 -4.84
N TYR A 158 -2.35 17.82 -3.61
CA TYR A 158 -1.49 18.27 -2.53
C TYR A 158 0.01 18.15 -2.90
N LEU A 159 0.46 16.96 -3.30
CA LEU A 159 1.86 16.72 -3.66
C LEU A 159 2.31 17.54 -4.88
N ARG A 160 1.42 17.80 -5.84
CA ARG A 160 1.71 18.71 -6.96
C ARG A 160 1.95 20.13 -6.48
N VAL A 161 1.11 20.65 -5.57
CA VAL A 161 1.29 21.98 -5.00
C VAL A 161 2.57 22.06 -4.18
N VAL A 162 2.92 21.02 -3.38
CA VAL A 162 4.21 20.93 -2.69
C VAL A 162 5.37 21.05 -3.68
N ALA A 163 5.32 20.32 -4.80
CA ALA A 163 6.38 20.39 -5.82
C ALA A 163 6.48 21.79 -6.46
N GLN A 164 5.36 22.44 -6.76
CA GLN A 164 5.31 23.80 -7.30
C GLN A 164 5.84 24.83 -6.28
N LYS A 165 5.42 24.73 -5.02
CA LYS A 165 5.95 25.59 -3.94
C LYS A 165 7.45 25.40 -3.75
N ASN A 166 7.95 24.17 -3.78
CA ASN A 166 9.39 23.88 -3.69
C ASN A 166 10.16 24.48 -4.87
N ALA A 167 9.60 24.47 -6.08
CA ALA A 167 10.23 25.13 -7.23
C ALA A 167 10.28 26.66 -7.07
N LEU A 168 9.18 27.26 -6.58
CA LEU A 168 9.13 28.68 -6.26
C LEU A 168 10.14 29.06 -5.17
N LEU A 169 10.19 28.33 -4.05
CA LEU A 169 11.10 28.60 -2.93
C LEU A 169 12.58 28.61 -3.36
N LYS A 170 12.96 27.75 -4.31
CA LYS A 170 14.33 27.70 -4.87
C LYS A 170 14.66 28.89 -5.77
N ALA A 171 13.66 29.52 -6.37
CA ALA A 171 13.83 30.63 -7.31
C ALA A 171 13.18 31.93 -6.79
N TYR A 172 12.91 32.01 -5.48
CA TYR A 172 12.06 33.03 -4.90
C TYR A 172 12.58 34.46 -5.17
N ASP A 173 13.87 34.69 -4.93
CA ASP A 173 14.49 36.02 -5.07
C ASP A 173 14.49 36.57 -6.51
N ILE A 174 14.35 35.69 -7.49
CA ILE A 174 14.35 36.07 -8.92
C ILE A 174 12.96 35.95 -9.57
N THR A 175 11.92 35.54 -8.81
CA THR A 175 10.56 35.33 -9.32
C THR A 175 9.71 36.60 -9.09
N PRO A 176 9.34 37.34 -10.15
CA PRO A 176 8.41 38.46 -10.02
C PRO A 176 7.06 38.01 -9.42
N GLY A 177 6.58 38.72 -8.39
CA GLY A 177 5.33 38.34 -7.73
C GLY A 177 5.43 37.09 -6.85
N GLY A 178 6.63 36.69 -6.43
CA GLY A 178 6.88 35.50 -5.62
C GLY A 178 6.02 35.42 -4.34
N ASP A 179 5.75 36.53 -3.66
CA ASP A 179 4.86 36.57 -2.49
C ASP A 179 3.42 36.16 -2.80
N VAL A 180 2.86 36.67 -3.91
CA VAL A 180 1.48 36.35 -4.33
C VAL A 180 1.37 34.88 -4.72
N LEU A 181 2.36 34.33 -5.44
CA LEU A 181 2.40 32.93 -5.79
C LEU A 181 2.56 32.05 -4.56
N LEU A 182 3.39 32.44 -3.59
CA LEU A 182 3.59 31.70 -2.34
C LEU A 182 2.29 31.60 -1.54
N GLU A 183 1.54 32.71 -1.45
CA GLU A 183 0.24 32.71 -0.76
C GLU A 183 -0.78 31.83 -1.49
N THR A 184 -0.87 31.92 -2.81
CA THR A 184 -1.73 31.03 -3.62
C THR A 184 -1.42 29.56 -3.40
N TYR A 185 -0.12 29.19 -3.35
CA TYR A 185 0.25 27.81 -3.05
C TYR A 185 -0.05 27.42 -1.59
N ASN A 186 0.11 28.32 -0.62
CA ASN A 186 -0.25 28.08 0.77
C ASN A 186 -1.77 27.83 0.92
N GLU A 187 -2.63 28.62 0.28
CA GLU A 187 -4.08 28.39 0.28
C GLU A 187 -4.45 27.02 -0.30
N ALA A 188 -3.83 26.65 -1.42
CA ALA A 188 -4.03 25.32 -2.02
C ALA A 188 -3.49 24.19 -1.12
N LEU A 189 -2.35 24.39 -0.43
CA LEU A 189 -1.82 23.43 0.54
C LEU A 189 -2.75 23.26 1.74
N VAL A 190 -3.35 24.34 2.23
CA VAL A 190 -4.36 24.28 3.30
C VAL A 190 -5.56 23.44 2.85
N THR A 191 -6.12 23.75 1.68
CA THR A 191 -7.31 23.05 1.16
C THR A 191 -7.09 21.55 1.02
N TYR A 192 -6.04 21.15 0.30
CA TYR A 192 -5.78 19.72 0.03
C TYR A 192 -5.07 19.01 1.20
N GLY A 193 -4.24 19.74 1.94
CA GLY A 193 -3.52 19.21 3.10
C GLY A 193 -4.45 18.82 4.24
N CYS A 194 -5.41 19.68 4.58
CA CYS A 194 -6.40 19.36 5.62
C CYS A 194 -7.25 18.14 5.26
N GLU A 195 -7.61 17.97 3.98
CA GLU A 195 -8.34 16.76 3.56
C GLU A 195 -7.49 15.50 3.77
N VAL A 196 -6.21 15.53 3.40
CA VAL A 196 -5.28 14.40 3.62
C VAL A 196 -5.11 14.11 5.10
N MET A 197 -4.86 15.14 5.93
CA MET A 197 -4.65 15.00 7.38
C MET A 197 -5.90 14.44 8.08
N ARG A 198 -7.07 14.97 7.76
CA ARG A 198 -8.34 14.52 8.32
C ARG A 198 -8.63 13.04 7.99
N ARG A 199 -8.37 12.62 6.74
CA ARG A 199 -8.55 11.22 6.35
C ARG A 199 -7.57 10.29 7.04
N ARG A 200 -6.31 10.70 7.21
CA ARG A 200 -5.32 9.92 7.96
C ARG A 200 -5.71 9.77 9.42
N ALA A 201 -6.12 10.88 10.07
CA ALA A 201 -6.58 10.85 11.46
C ALA A 201 -7.78 9.89 11.63
N GLY A 202 -8.84 10.06 10.84
CA GLY A 202 -10.03 9.21 10.94
C GLY A 202 -9.78 7.74 10.59
N TYR A 203 -8.82 7.44 9.72
CA TYR A 203 -8.39 6.05 9.47
C TYR A 203 -7.64 5.46 10.67
N LEU A 204 -6.78 6.25 11.31
CA LEU A 204 -6.03 5.81 12.49
C LEU A 204 -6.91 5.62 13.72
N ASP A 205 -8.01 6.37 13.84
CA ASP A 205 -9.01 6.15 14.88
C ASP A 205 -9.63 4.74 14.83
N GLN A 206 -9.65 4.12 13.63
CA GLN A 206 -10.12 2.74 13.42
C GLN A 206 -8.96 1.75 13.47
N LEU A 207 -7.84 2.04 12.81
CA LEU A 207 -6.70 1.13 12.71
C LEU A 207 -6.02 0.88 14.05
N ALA A 208 -5.79 1.92 14.85
CA ALA A 208 -4.99 1.82 16.07
C ALA A 208 -5.63 0.88 17.11
N PRO A 209 -6.93 0.98 17.45
CA PRO A 209 -7.55 0.04 18.38
C PRO A 209 -7.60 -1.39 17.84
N ALA A 210 -7.84 -1.59 16.54
CA ALA A 210 -7.82 -2.92 15.93
C ALA A 210 -6.40 -3.54 15.96
N ALA A 211 -5.36 -2.76 15.67
CA ALA A 211 -3.98 -3.21 15.77
C ALA A 211 -3.58 -3.53 17.23
N ALA A 212 -4.01 -2.71 18.19
CA ALA A 212 -3.77 -2.95 19.61
C ALA A 212 -4.44 -4.25 20.10
N ALA A 213 -5.66 -4.54 19.62
CA ALA A 213 -6.36 -5.79 19.93
C ALA A 213 -5.62 -7.00 19.35
N ASN A 214 -5.23 -6.96 18.08
CA ASN A 214 -4.43 -8.04 17.46
C ASN A 214 -3.10 -8.26 18.21
N TYR A 215 -2.41 -7.18 18.57
CA TYR A 215 -1.12 -7.27 19.28
C TYR A 215 -1.28 -7.89 20.68
N ARG A 216 -2.33 -7.50 21.41
CA ARG A 216 -2.65 -8.09 22.70
C ARG A 216 -2.91 -9.60 22.59
N ASP A 217 -3.64 -10.02 21.56
CA ASP A 217 -3.90 -11.45 21.34
C ASP A 217 -2.59 -12.21 21.03
N ILE A 218 -1.74 -11.65 20.15
CA ILE A 218 -0.43 -12.24 19.79
C ILE A 218 0.51 -12.34 21.00
N SER A 219 0.51 -11.32 21.87
CA SER A 219 1.35 -11.31 23.09
C SER A 219 0.72 -12.00 24.28
N SER A 220 -0.47 -12.64 24.12
CA SER A 220 -1.24 -13.22 25.21
C SER A 220 -1.52 -12.22 26.35
N GLY A 221 -1.71 -10.96 26.00
CA GLY A 221 -1.98 -9.87 26.94
C GLY A 221 -0.76 -9.33 27.70
N ALA A 222 0.45 -9.81 27.39
CA ALA A 222 1.67 -9.42 28.12
C ALA A 222 2.18 -8.03 27.76
N GLU A 223 1.85 -7.53 26.58
CA GLU A 223 2.39 -6.29 26.02
C GLU A 223 1.29 -5.42 25.39
N LYS A 224 1.53 -4.12 25.30
CA LYS A 224 0.59 -3.14 24.76
C LYS A 224 1.18 -2.45 23.53
N LEU A 225 0.46 -2.43 22.41
CA LEU A 225 0.78 -1.65 21.22
C LEU A 225 -0.04 -0.36 21.21
N GLU A 226 0.61 0.77 20.93
CA GLU A 226 -0.04 2.05 20.68
C GLU A 226 0.47 2.62 19.35
N ILE A 227 -0.45 3.19 18.57
CA ILE A 227 -0.13 3.86 17.31
C ILE A 227 -0.71 5.25 17.40
N GLN A 228 0.15 6.26 17.29
CA GLN A 228 -0.22 7.65 17.44
C GLN A 228 0.07 8.42 16.16
N TYR A 229 -0.87 9.22 15.70
CA TYR A 229 -0.65 10.16 14.62
C TYR A 229 0.09 11.38 15.13
N CYS A 230 1.15 11.79 14.43
CA CYS A 230 1.95 12.97 14.72
C CYS A 230 1.74 14.03 13.63
N PRO A 231 0.58 14.72 13.59
CA PRO A 231 0.32 15.77 12.63
C PRO A 231 1.10 17.04 12.96
N CYS A 232 1.34 17.88 11.95
CA CYS A 232 2.03 19.16 12.13
C CYS A 232 1.16 20.23 12.85
N CYS A 233 -0.15 20.02 12.85
CA CYS A 233 -1.16 20.85 13.54
C CYS A 233 -2.46 20.05 13.70
N ASP A 234 -3.51 20.64 14.26
CA ASP A 234 -4.83 20.01 14.31
C ASP A 234 -5.31 19.59 12.90
N PRO A 235 -5.51 18.28 12.63
CA PRO A 235 -5.89 17.77 11.31
C PRO A 235 -7.26 18.27 10.83
N GLY A 236 -8.11 18.72 11.73
CA GLY A 236 -9.45 19.23 11.44
C GLY A 236 -9.49 20.72 11.09
N SER A 237 -8.41 21.48 11.32
CA SER A 237 -8.41 22.93 11.27
C SER A 237 -7.60 23.52 10.10
N PRO A 238 -8.25 24.06 9.06
CA PRO A 238 -7.59 24.83 8.01
C PRO A 238 -6.82 26.04 8.57
N GLU A 239 -7.37 26.69 9.61
CA GLU A 239 -6.77 27.86 10.26
C GLU A 239 -5.45 27.50 10.95
N ALA A 240 -5.38 26.33 11.59
CA ALA A 240 -4.16 25.83 12.24
C ALA A 240 -3.06 25.53 11.20
N LEU A 241 -3.39 24.90 10.07
CA LEU A 241 -2.42 24.64 9.01
C LEU A 241 -1.97 25.94 8.34
N ALA A 242 -2.89 26.89 8.08
CA ALA A 242 -2.54 28.21 7.55
C ALA A 242 -1.62 29.00 8.50
N ALA A 243 -1.90 28.95 9.82
CA ALA A 243 -1.04 29.58 10.83
C ALA A 243 0.37 28.95 10.84
N LYS A 244 0.43 27.60 10.76
CA LYS A 244 1.70 26.88 10.71
C LYS A 244 2.53 27.21 9.47
N LEU A 245 1.90 27.32 8.30
CA LEU A 245 2.57 27.73 7.06
C LEU A 245 3.13 29.17 7.16
N ARG A 246 2.39 30.09 7.79
CA ARG A 246 2.89 31.46 8.04
C ARG A 246 4.08 31.48 9.02
N GLU A 247 4.00 30.69 10.09
CA GLU A 247 5.10 30.57 11.09
C GLU A 247 6.41 30.13 10.44
N VAL A 248 6.38 29.13 9.56
CA VAL A 248 7.59 28.56 8.94
C VAL A 248 8.07 29.32 7.70
N LYS A 249 7.34 30.33 7.18
CA LYS A 249 7.62 31.05 5.93
C LYS A 249 9.11 31.43 5.77
N ASN A 250 9.66 32.12 6.75
CA ASN A 250 11.05 32.59 6.67
C ASN A 250 12.08 31.45 6.72
N THR A 251 11.73 30.34 7.36
CA THR A 251 12.58 29.15 7.41
C THR A 251 12.53 28.41 6.07
N GLU A 252 11.35 28.30 5.46
CA GLU A 252 11.17 27.70 4.14
C GLU A 252 11.88 28.49 3.03
N LEU A 253 11.83 29.82 3.07
CA LEU A 253 12.57 30.69 2.15
C LEU A 253 14.08 30.44 2.21
N ARG A 254 14.62 30.28 3.41
CA ARG A 254 16.05 29.95 3.60
C ARG A 254 16.38 28.52 3.21
N ALA A 255 15.48 27.56 3.48
CA ALA A 255 15.70 26.14 3.20
C ALA A 255 15.50 25.79 1.71
N GLY A 256 14.70 26.58 0.98
CA GLY A 256 14.35 26.31 -0.43
C GLY A 256 13.34 25.18 -0.64
N PHE A 257 12.63 24.76 0.41
CA PHE A 257 11.61 23.71 0.33
C PHE A 257 10.56 23.81 1.45
N CYS A 258 9.40 23.18 1.21
CA CYS A 258 8.29 23.15 2.13
C CYS A 258 8.60 22.27 3.35
N LEU A 259 8.44 22.83 4.57
CA LEU A 259 8.84 22.22 5.84
C LEU A 259 7.67 21.65 6.64
N THR A 260 6.43 22.01 6.33
CA THR A 260 5.25 21.62 7.11
C THR A 260 4.13 21.11 6.24
N GLY A 261 3.29 20.22 6.80
CA GLY A 261 2.13 19.61 6.14
C GLY A 261 2.23 18.09 6.06
N PRO A 262 1.19 17.40 5.55
CA PRO A 262 1.07 15.93 5.57
C PRO A 262 2.26 15.16 4.94
N HIS A 263 3.03 15.78 4.06
CA HIS A 263 4.24 15.15 3.49
C HIS A 263 5.44 15.09 4.47
N ARG A 264 5.32 15.72 5.66
CA ARG A 264 6.35 15.74 6.73
C ARG A 264 5.92 15.01 7.99
N GLU A 265 4.66 14.66 8.08
CA GLU A 265 4.08 14.00 9.27
C GLU A 265 4.54 12.55 9.43
N ASP A 266 4.25 11.99 10.60
CA ASP A 266 4.65 10.64 10.96
C ASP A 266 3.59 9.92 11.79
N LEU A 267 3.82 8.62 11.99
CA LEU A 267 3.19 7.78 13.00
C LEU A 267 4.22 7.39 14.04
N GLU A 268 3.86 7.50 15.29
CA GLU A 268 4.63 6.89 16.38
C GLU A 268 4.04 5.54 16.75
N ILE A 269 4.90 4.52 16.82
CA ILE A 269 4.53 3.14 17.18
C ILE A 269 5.23 2.83 18.50
N LEU A 270 4.43 2.72 19.55
CA LEU A 270 4.91 2.47 20.91
C LEU A 270 4.57 1.04 21.33
N ILE A 271 5.50 0.40 22.02
CA ILE A 271 5.31 -0.90 22.66
C ILE A 271 5.59 -0.66 24.15
N ASP A 272 4.60 -0.94 24.99
CA ASP A 272 4.62 -0.66 26.44
C ASP A 272 5.04 0.79 26.74
N GLY A 273 4.51 1.74 25.94
CA GLY A 273 4.77 3.17 26.08
C GLY A 273 6.18 3.61 25.62
N GLN A 274 6.99 2.72 25.04
CA GLN A 274 8.32 3.03 24.54
C GLN A 274 8.38 2.96 23.00
N PRO A 275 9.16 3.85 22.32
CA PRO A 275 9.32 3.80 20.88
C PRO A 275 9.79 2.42 20.39
N GLY A 276 8.91 1.69 19.69
CA GLY A 276 9.17 0.34 19.20
C GLY A 276 10.35 0.24 18.24
N LYS A 277 10.68 1.34 17.56
CA LYS A 277 11.87 1.46 16.71
C LYS A 277 13.18 1.28 17.49
N ILE A 278 13.25 1.80 18.70
CA ILE A 278 14.49 1.87 19.51
C ILE A 278 14.55 0.71 20.51
N TYR A 279 13.46 0.46 21.22
CA TYR A 279 13.42 -0.43 22.36
C TYR A 279 12.75 -1.78 22.08
N GLY A 280 11.96 -1.86 20.98
CA GLY A 280 11.29 -3.11 20.64
C GLY A 280 12.26 -4.19 20.16
N SER A 281 12.13 -5.41 20.73
CA SER A 281 12.81 -6.59 20.22
C SER A 281 12.36 -6.92 18.79
N GLN A 282 13.12 -7.75 18.07
CA GLN A 282 12.74 -8.18 16.72
C GLN A 282 11.36 -8.88 16.71
N GLY A 283 11.09 -9.74 17.70
CA GLY A 283 9.79 -10.41 17.85
C GLY A 283 8.64 -9.43 18.06
N GLN A 284 8.81 -8.44 18.96
CA GLN A 284 7.84 -7.38 19.20
C GLN A 284 7.55 -6.55 17.95
N GLN A 285 8.59 -6.16 17.22
CA GLN A 285 8.45 -5.38 15.99
C GLN A 285 7.71 -6.19 14.91
N ARG A 286 7.99 -7.49 14.75
CA ARG A 286 7.26 -8.39 13.84
C ARG A 286 5.79 -8.52 14.25
N SER A 287 5.51 -8.69 15.55
CA SER A 287 4.14 -8.72 16.09
C SER A 287 3.40 -7.40 15.81
N ALA A 288 4.06 -6.25 15.99
CA ALA A 288 3.45 -4.94 15.71
C ALA A 288 3.07 -4.78 14.23
N VAL A 289 3.98 -5.14 13.32
CA VAL A 289 3.69 -5.10 11.88
C VAL A 289 2.57 -6.06 11.51
N LEU A 290 2.59 -7.30 12.01
CA LEU A 290 1.53 -8.28 11.78
C LEU A 290 0.18 -7.74 12.26
N SER A 291 0.14 -7.18 13.47
CA SER A 291 -1.06 -6.59 14.06
C SER A 291 -1.61 -5.42 13.23
N MET A 292 -0.74 -4.55 12.73
CA MET A 292 -1.12 -3.43 11.86
C MET A 292 -1.68 -3.92 10.51
N LYS A 293 -1.09 -4.94 9.89
CA LYS A 293 -1.54 -5.46 8.60
C LYS A 293 -2.86 -6.23 8.72
N LEU A 294 -3.08 -6.96 9.81
CA LEU A 294 -4.36 -7.60 10.10
C LEU A 294 -5.45 -6.54 10.39
N ALA A 295 -5.10 -5.47 11.11
CA ALA A 295 -6.01 -4.36 11.36
C ALA A 295 -6.38 -3.63 10.04
N GLU A 296 -5.41 -3.41 9.14
CA GLU A 296 -5.67 -2.86 7.80
C GLU A 296 -6.72 -3.70 7.05
N ALA A 297 -6.59 -5.03 7.08
CA ALA A 297 -7.54 -5.92 6.43
C ALA A 297 -8.94 -5.89 7.09
N SER A 298 -9.00 -5.80 8.42
CA SER A 298 -10.27 -5.71 9.17
C SER A 298 -10.98 -4.38 8.87
N VAL A 299 -10.27 -3.26 8.96
CA VAL A 299 -10.83 -1.92 8.66
C VAL A 299 -11.28 -1.84 7.21
N ALA A 300 -10.52 -2.43 6.28
CA ALA A 300 -10.94 -2.49 4.87
C ALA A 300 -12.25 -3.27 4.72
N GLY A 301 -12.38 -4.41 5.39
CA GLY A 301 -13.61 -5.21 5.40
C GLY A 301 -14.82 -4.44 5.96
N GLU A 302 -14.64 -3.71 7.05
CA GLU A 302 -15.70 -2.89 7.68
C GLU A 302 -16.13 -1.72 6.77
N VAL A 303 -15.18 -1.01 6.18
CA VAL A 303 -15.46 0.15 5.33
C VAL A 303 -16.12 -0.24 4.01
N LEU A 304 -15.67 -1.36 3.41
CA LEU A 304 -16.15 -1.79 2.10
C LEU A 304 -17.33 -2.76 2.15
N GLY A 305 -17.61 -3.35 3.32
CA GLY A 305 -18.60 -4.41 3.48
C GLY A 305 -18.19 -5.76 2.89
N GLU A 306 -16.93 -5.90 2.47
CA GLU A 306 -16.36 -7.14 1.94
C GLU A 306 -14.85 -7.23 2.24
N HIS A 307 -14.34 -8.42 2.50
CA HIS A 307 -12.93 -8.61 2.82
C HIS A 307 -12.01 -8.35 1.61
N PRO A 308 -10.88 -7.66 1.80
CA PRO A 308 -9.85 -7.54 0.76
C PRO A 308 -9.15 -8.88 0.51
N VAL A 309 -8.53 -9.03 -0.66
CA VAL A 309 -7.64 -10.16 -0.95
C VAL A 309 -6.35 -10.01 -0.15
N MET A 310 -5.92 -11.09 0.51
CA MET A 310 -4.68 -11.11 1.30
C MET A 310 -3.51 -11.62 0.46
N LEU A 311 -2.39 -10.92 0.48
CA LEU A 311 -1.17 -11.26 -0.27
C LEU A 311 0.00 -11.40 0.72
N LEU A 312 0.42 -12.62 1.01
CA LEU A 312 1.48 -12.94 1.98
C LEU A 312 2.74 -13.39 1.25
N ASP A 313 3.71 -12.50 1.10
CA ASP A 313 4.96 -12.78 0.39
C ASP A 313 6.05 -13.20 1.38
N ASP A 314 6.34 -14.50 1.43
CA ASP A 314 7.36 -15.15 2.29
C ASP A 314 7.29 -14.80 3.79
N VAL A 315 6.11 -14.39 4.25
CA VAL A 315 5.90 -13.88 5.62
C VAL A 315 5.96 -14.99 6.65
N LEU A 316 5.44 -16.19 6.31
CA LEU A 316 5.36 -17.28 7.26
C LEU A 316 6.75 -17.78 7.69
N SER A 317 7.75 -17.72 6.80
CA SER A 317 9.13 -18.09 7.12
C SER A 317 9.77 -17.17 8.17
N GLU A 318 9.24 -15.95 8.32
CA GLU A 318 9.71 -14.93 9.26
C GLU A 318 9.03 -15.00 10.64
N LEU A 319 8.00 -15.84 10.80
CA LEU A 319 7.18 -15.97 12.00
C LEU A 319 7.45 -17.30 12.71
N ASP A 320 7.38 -17.28 14.03
CA ASP A 320 7.32 -18.52 14.83
C ASP A 320 5.94 -19.19 14.71
N ASP A 321 5.84 -20.43 15.17
CA ASP A 321 4.64 -21.27 15.04
C ASP A 321 3.39 -20.63 15.65
N ALA A 322 3.51 -19.92 16.77
CA ALA A 322 2.38 -19.27 17.43
C ALA A 322 1.83 -18.11 16.58
N ARG A 323 2.73 -17.28 16.04
CA ARG A 323 2.35 -16.17 15.13
C ARG A 323 1.82 -16.65 13.79
N GLN A 324 2.41 -17.74 13.24
CA GLN A 324 1.91 -18.39 12.03
C GLN A 324 0.46 -18.88 12.24
N THR A 325 0.21 -19.61 13.32
CA THR A 325 -1.12 -20.11 13.66
C THR A 325 -2.10 -18.97 13.83
N TYR A 326 -1.73 -17.93 14.56
CA TYR A 326 -2.57 -16.73 14.73
C TYR A 326 -2.92 -16.08 13.39
N LEU A 327 -1.92 -15.85 12.53
CA LEU A 327 -2.15 -15.26 11.20
C LEU A 327 -3.10 -16.11 10.38
N LEU A 328 -2.85 -17.42 10.27
CA LEU A 328 -3.66 -18.34 9.47
C LEU A 328 -5.12 -18.35 9.93
N THR A 329 -5.37 -18.36 11.24
CA THR A 329 -6.74 -18.29 11.80
C THR A 329 -7.45 -16.97 11.43
N ARG A 330 -6.71 -15.85 11.41
CA ARG A 330 -7.29 -14.52 11.11
C ARG A 330 -7.58 -14.26 9.64
N ILE A 331 -7.12 -15.14 8.74
CA ILE A 331 -7.31 -15.00 7.29
C ILE A 331 -8.20 -16.10 6.69
N GLU A 332 -8.73 -17.03 7.49
CA GLU A 332 -9.53 -18.18 7.02
C GLU A 332 -10.78 -17.78 6.21
N ASP A 333 -11.38 -16.64 6.54
CA ASP A 333 -12.56 -16.07 5.87
C ASP A 333 -12.22 -15.19 4.65
N LYS A 334 -10.94 -15.06 4.29
CA LYS A 334 -10.44 -14.18 3.24
C LYS A 334 -9.78 -14.97 2.14
N GLN A 335 -9.96 -14.56 0.89
CA GLN A 335 -9.12 -15.12 -0.17
C GLN A 335 -7.67 -14.69 0.05
N THR A 336 -6.80 -15.68 0.20
CA THR A 336 -5.40 -15.47 0.58
C THR A 336 -4.46 -16.14 -0.42
N PHE A 337 -3.42 -15.41 -0.81
CA PHE A 337 -2.29 -15.91 -1.56
C PHE A 337 -1.06 -15.93 -0.65
N VAL A 338 -0.36 -17.05 -0.62
CA VAL A 338 0.88 -17.21 0.15
C VAL A 338 1.99 -17.66 -0.78
N THR A 339 3.16 -17.04 -0.69
CA THR A 339 4.36 -17.58 -1.34
C THR A 339 5.20 -18.35 -0.34
N THR A 340 5.77 -19.47 -0.77
CA THR A 340 6.68 -20.27 0.03
C THR A 340 7.70 -20.99 -0.84
N CYS A 341 8.85 -21.34 -0.25
CA CYS A 341 9.81 -22.28 -0.85
C CYS A 341 9.56 -23.73 -0.41
N ASP A 342 8.80 -23.93 0.69
CA ASP A 342 8.49 -25.23 1.26
C ASP A 342 7.00 -25.54 1.14
N SER A 343 6.65 -26.45 0.25
CA SER A 343 5.26 -26.92 0.06
C SER A 343 4.79 -27.83 1.20
N ALA A 344 5.70 -28.47 1.94
CA ALA A 344 5.35 -29.43 2.99
C ALA A 344 4.61 -28.73 4.17
N ALA A 345 4.94 -27.48 4.46
CA ALA A 345 4.26 -26.68 5.48
C ALA A 345 2.74 -26.55 5.21
N PHE A 346 2.33 -26.64 3.97
CA PHE A 346 0.93 -26.50 3.53
C PHE A 346 0.27 -27.81 3.11
N ALA A 347 0.97 -28.93 3.16
CA ALA A 347 0.43 -30.25 2.76
C ALA A 347 -0.80 -30.69 3.58
N ARG A 348 -1.03 -30.08 4.75
CA ARG A 348 -2.18 -30.35 5.65
C ARG A 348 -3.27 -29.29 5.56
N THR A 349 -3.10 -28.27 4.70
CA THR A 349 -4.12 -27.24 4.49
C THR A 349 -4.98 -27.61 3.27
N ASN A 350 -6.23 -27.14 3.24
CA ASN A 350 -7.10 -27.29 2.06
C ASN A 350 -6.77 -26.25 0.97
N GLY A 351 -5.54 -25.73 0.94
CA GLY A 351 -5.09 -24.75 -0.03
C GLY A 351 -4.78 -25.35 -1.39
N LYS A 352 -5.06 -24.63 -2.46
CA LYS A 352 -4.63 -24.99 -3.81
C LYS A 352 -3.11 -24.73 -3.91
N LEU A 353 -2.35 -25.78 -4.19
CA LEU A 353 -0.92 -25.66 -4.48
C LEU A 353 -0.71 -25.27 -5.93
N VAL A 354 0.16 -24.32 -6.17
CA VAL A 354 0.53 -23.83 -7.50
C VAL A 354 2.04 -23.73 -7.56
N PHE A 355 2.66 -24.47 -8.46
CA PHE A 355 4.10 -24.46 -8.66
C PHE A 355 4.53 -23.39 -9.65
N VAL A 356 5.52 -22.60 -9.26
CA VAL A 356 6.11 -21.56 -10.09
C VAL A 356 7.55 -21.91 -10.37
N ASP A 357 7.87 -22.16 -11.64
CA ASP A 357 9.19 -22.54 -12.10
C ASP A 357 9.57 -21.78 -13.37
N HIS A 358 10.69 -21.05 -13.33
CA HIS A 358 11.20 -20.22 -14.43
C HIS A 358 10.12 -19.34 -15.11
N GLY A 359 9.21 -18.75 -14.32
CA GLY A 359 8.12 -17.93 -14.83
C GLY A 359 6.95 -18.71 -15.44
N THR A 360 6.95 -20.04 -15.32
CA THR A 360 5.85 -20.91 -15.70
C THR A 360 5.03 -21.26 -14.46
N VAL A 361 3.70 -21.28 -14.62
CA VAL A 361 2.75 -21.61 -13.55
C VAL A 361 2.12 -22.99 -13.87
N ARG A 362 2.11 -23.90 -12.90
CA ARG A 362 1.50 -25.23 -13.01
C ARG A 362 0.67 -25.51 -11.77
N GLU A 363 -0.49 -26.08 -11.94
CA GLU A 363 -1.29 -26.59 -10.82
C GLU A 363 -0.63 -27.85 -10.25
N GLY A 364 -0.63 -28.00 -8.92
CA GLY A 364 -0.10 -29.16 -8.20
C GLY A 364 -1.13 -30.27 -8.05
#